data_1d76293e2786a746f8de6a7571667c91
#
_entry.id   1d76293e2786a746f8de6a7571667c91
#
_cell.length_a   1.000
_cell.length_b   1.000
_cell.length_c   1.000
_cell.angle_alpha   90.00
_cell.angle_beta   90.00
_cell.angle_gamma   90.00
#
_symmetry.space_group_name_H-M   'P 1'
#
loop_
_entity.id
_entity.type
_entity.pdbx_description
1 polymer ?
#
loop_
_entity_poly.entity_id
_entity_poly.type
_entity_poly.pdbx_seq_one_letter_code
_entity_poly.pdbx_strand_id
1 'polypeptide(L)'
;IGAIKAGAHVVFANDMMKEACLTYKENIGDHIIQGDINTLFDEIGKVDNPDLVIGGHPCQGFSVAGKMDVDDKRSQLIWSYAKVIEFTRPRAFIMENVKALGTLKKWEKIREALLEK
;
A
#
# COMPACT_ATOMS: atom_id res chain seq x y z
N ILE A 1 8.28 9.97 5.79
CA ILE A 1 8.73 11.20 6.50
C ILE A 1 7.53 11.95 7.09
N GLY A 2 6.45 12.21 6.33
CA GLY A 2 5.28 12.97 6.82
C GLY A 2 4.65 12.37 8.08
N ALA A 3 4.40 11.07 8.09
CA ALA A 3 3.84 10.37 9.26
C ALA A 3 4.74 10.50 10.50
N ILE A 4 6.06 10.34 10.33
CA ILE A 4 7.03 10.49 11.43
C ILE A 4 7.00 11.91 11.98
N LYS A 5 6.94 12.94 11.12
CA LYS A 5 6.81 14.34 11.55
C LYS A 5 5.50 14.61 12.29
N ALA A 6 4.46 13.82 12.01
CA ALA A 6 3.18 13.86 12.72
C ALA A 6 3.18 13.02 14.02
N GLY A 7 4.31 12.43 14.42
CA GLY A 7 4.46 11.67 15.65
C GLY A 7 4.25 10.16 15.51
N ALA A 8 4.08 9.64 14.30
CA ALA A 8 3.95 8.19 14.09
C ALA A 8 5.30 7.47 14.28
N HIS A 9 5.24 6.29 14.90
CA HIS A 9 6.36 5.35 14.94
C HIS A 9 6.16 4.31 13.85
N VAL A 10 7.10 4.22 12.90
CA VAL A 10 7.02 3.26 11.79
C VAL A 10 7.59 1.92 12.25
N VAL A 11 6.78 0.88 12.25
CA VAL A 11 7.15 -0.48 12.69
C VAL A 11 7.43 -1.43 11.53
N PHE A 12 6.92 -1.11 10.35
CA PHE A 12 7.12 -1.88 9.13
C PHE A 12 7.05 -0.97 7.91
N ALA A 13 7.91 -1.21 6.93
CA ALA A 13 7.84 -0.60 5.61
C ALA A 13 8.21 -1.61 4.53
N ASN A 14 7.71 -1.44 3.33
CA ASN A 14 7.99 -2.32 2.20
C ASN A 14 8.06 -1.54 0.89
N ASP A 15 8.97 -1.92 0.04
CA ASP A 15 9.03 -1.53 -1.36
C ASP A 15 9.61 -2.68 -2.19
N MET A 16 9.23 -2.79 -3.47
CA MET A 16 9.80 -3.75 -4.41
C MET A 16 11.19 -3.33 -4.91
N MET A 17 11.41 -2.02 -5.02
CA MET A 17 12.61 -1.45 -5.61
C MET A 17 13.76 -1.39 -4.61
N LYS A 18 14.88 -1.97 -4.98
CA LYS A 18 16.10 -1.96 -4.16
C LYS A 18 16.57 -0.55 -3.84
N GLU A 19 16.55 0.32 -4.84
CA GLU A 19 17.00 1.71 -4.72
C GLU A 19 16.13 2.51 -3.76
N ALA A 20 14.81 2.29 -3.80
CA ALA A 20 13.88 2.89 -2.85
C ALA A 20 14.14 2.41 -1.43
N CYS A 21 14.39 1.11 -1.25
CA CYS A 21 14.73 0.55 0.05
C CYS A 21 16.06 1.10 0.60
N LEU A 22 17.09 1.25 -0.25
CA LEU A 22 18.35 1.85 0.16
C LEU A 22 18.16 3.31 0.61
N THR A 23 17.46 4.12 -0.20
CA THR A 23 17.15 5.51 0.14
C THR A 23 16.35 5.61 1.44
N TYR A 24 15.40 4.70 1.65
CA TYR A 24 14.63 4.65 2.89
C TYR A 24 15.53 4.36 4.09
N LYS A 25 16.43 3.38 3.99
CA LYS A 25 17.35 3.00 5.08
C LYS A 25 18.28 4.15 5.47
N GLU A 26 18.82 4.85 4.49
CA GLU A 26 19.70 6.00 4.73
C GLU A 26 19.00 7.19 5.42
N ASN A 27 17.69 7.39 5.19
CA ASN A 27 16.99 8.58 5.63
C ASN A 27 15.98 8.36 6.76
N ILE A 28 15.53 7.12 6.97
CA ILE A 28 14.43 6.81 7.89
C ILE A 28 14.78 5.68 8.86
N GLY A 29 15.23 4.53 8.38
CA GLY A 29 15.58 3.41 9.24
C GLY A 29 15.58 2.06 8.55
N ASP A 30 16.08 1.05 9.26
CA ASP A 30 16.32 -0.29 8.71
C ASP A 30 15.09 -1.22 8.68
N HIS A 31 13.95 -0.75 9.18
CA HIS A 31 12.70 -1.53 9.28
C HIS A 31 11.94 -1.68 7.93
N ILE A 32 12.62 -1.40 6.80
CA ILE A 32 12.09 -1.64 5.46
C ILE A 32 12.53 -2.99 4.92
N ILE A 33 11.58 -3.74 4.36
CA ILE A 33 11.81 -5.02 3.71
C ILE A 33 11.60 -4.86 2.19
N GLN A 34 12.62 -5.24 1.42
CA GLN A 34 12.51 -5.29 -0.02
C GLN A 34 11.78 -6.57 -0.45
N GLY A 35 10.75 -6.44 -1.28
CA GLY A 35 10.07 -7.60 -1.86
C GLY A 35 8.64 -7.33 -2.29
N ASP A 36 8.04 -8.33 -2.91
CA ASP A 36 6.61 -8.31 -3.22
C ASP A 36 5.80 -8.42 -1.93
N ILE A 37 4.94 -7.46 -1.67
CA ILE A 37 4.08 -7.42 -0.48
C ILE A 37 3.26 -8.70 -0.30
N ASN A 38 2.89 -9.37 -1.40
CA ASN A 38 2.13 -10.61 -1.35
C ASN A 38 2.90 -11.80 -0.76
N THR A 39 4.22 -11.70 -0.67
CA THR A 39 5.09 -12.73 -0.07
C THR A 39 5.52 -12.41 1.35
N LEU A 40 5.13 -11.26 1.91
CA LEU A 40 5.61 -10.74 3.18
C LEU A 40 4.60 -10.84 4.33
N PHE A 41 3.53 -11.63 4.19
CA PHE A 41 2.49 -11.72 5.23
C PHE A 41 3.01 -12.31 6.56
N ASP A 42 4.02 -13.19 6.51
CA ASP A 42 4.66 -13.70 7.73
C ASP A 42 5.41 -12.58 8.48
N GLU A 43 6.06 -11.68 7.74
CA GLU A 43 6.75 -10.52 8.33
C GLU A 43 5.75 -9.46 8.84
N ILE A 44 4.69 -9.22 8.08
CA ILE A 44 3.59 -8.34 8.48
C ILE A 44 2.92 -8.85 9.75
N GLY A 45 2.75 -10.17 9.88
CA GLY A 45 2.15 -10.81 11.06
C GLY A 45 2.97 -10.67 12.35
N LYS A 46 4.23 -10.26 12.25
CA LYS A 46 5.06 -9.93 13.43
C LYS A 46 4.78 -8.53 13.97
N VAL A 47 4.06 -7.71 13.20
CA VAL A 47 3.64 -6.37 13.63
C VAL A 47 2.33 -6.49 14.40
N ASP A 48 2.36 -6.15 15.68
CA ASP A 48 1.20 -6.23 16.54
C ASP A 48 0.30 -5.00 16.34
N ASN A 49 -0.93 -5.25 15.83
CA ASN A 49 -2.03 -4.29 15.72
C ASN A 49 -1.61 -2.84 15.34
N PRO A 50 -1.17 -2.57 14.13
CA PRO A 50 -0.77 -1.22 13.74
C PRO A 50 -1.98 -0.27 13.80
N ASP A 51 -1.81 0.92 14.35
CA ASP A 51 -2.87 1.94 14.36
C ASP A 51 -3.19 2.48 12.97
N LEU A 52 -2.17 2.53 12.10
CA LEU A 52 -2.28 3.16 10.79
C LEU A 52 -1.50 2.37 9.73
N VAL A 53 -2.15 2.12 8.60
CA VAL A 53 -1.51 1.61 7.37
C VAL A 53 -1.55 2.69 6.29
N ILE A 54 -0.38 2.99 5.72
CA ILE A 54 -0.25 3.96 4.62
C ILE A 54 0.24 3.23 3.37
N GLY A 55 -0.43 3.40 2.24
CA GLY A 55 -0.03 2.82 0.97
C GLY A 55 -0.17 3.77 -0.21
N GLY A 56 0.87 3.80 -1.05
CA GLY A 56 0.89 4.51 -2.33
C GLY A 56 1.28 3.54 -3.44
N HIS A 57 0.44 2.53 -3.67
CA HIS A 57 0.71 1.53 -4.70
C HIS A 57 0.58 2.13 -6.12
N PRO A 58 1.39 1.69 -7.10
CA PRO A 58 1.32 2.20 -8.46
C PRO A 58 -0.03 1.92 -9.11
N CYS A 59 -0.54 2.93 -9.84
CA CYS A 59 -1.82 2.88 -10.56
C CYS A 59 -1.63 2.78 -12.09
N GLN A 60 -0.61 2.06 -12.54
CA GLN A 60 -0.24 2.06 -13.97
C GLN A 60 -1.29 1.39 -14.88
N GLY A 61 -2.13 0.51 -14.38
CA GLY A 61 -3.27 -0.07 -15.12
C GLY A 61 -4.47 0.86 -15.27
N PHE A 62 -4.53 1.94 -14.49
CA PHE A 62 -5.65 2.89 -14.46
C PHE A 62 -5.26 4.30 -14.96
N SER A 63 -4.03 4.51 -15.42
CA SER A 63 -3.62 5.81 -15.94
C SER A 63 -4.26 6.10 -17.30
N VAL A 64 -4.54 7.38 -17.56
CA VAL A 64 -5.12 7.86 -18.83
C VAL A 64 -4.24 7.50 -20.05
N ALA A 65 -2.95 7.27 -19.85
CA ALA A 65 -1.99 6.82 -20.88
C ALA A 65 -1.89 5.30 -21.02
N GLY A 66 -2.49 4.52 -20.10
CA GLY A 66 -2.54 3.05 -20.16
C GLY A 66 -3.88 2.56 -20.70
N LYS A 67 -3.88 1.45 -21.42
CA LYS A 67 -5.14 0.72 -21.68
C LYS A 67 -5.70 0.36 -20.32
N MET A 68 -6.91 0.79 -19.98
CA MET A 68 -7.60 0.51 -18.71
C MET A 68 -7.89 -0.99 -18.59
N ASP A 69 -6.82 -1.79 -18.51
CA ASP A 69 -6.88 -3.23 -18.44
C ASP A 69 -6.97 -3.68 -16.98
N VAL A 70 -8.09 -4.31 -16.68
CA VAL A 70 -8.40 -4.80 -15.33
C VAL A 70 -7.60 -6.05 -14.98
N ASP A 71 -7.11 -6.76 -15.99
CA ASP A 71 -6.33 -7.98 -15.82
C ASP A 71 -4.81 -7.69 -15.77
N ASP A 72 -4.43 -6.40 -15.89
CA ASP A 72 -3.04 -5.98 -15.70
C ASP A 72 -2.62 -6.30 -14.24
N LYS A 73 -1.55 -7.07 -14.09
CA LYS A 73 -0.96 -7.43 -12.79
C LYS A 73 -0.71 -6.23 -11.87
N ARG A 74 -0.52 -5.05 -12.46
CA ARG A 74 -0.32 -3.78 -11.74
C ARG A 74 -1.61 -3.23 -11.11
N SER A 75 -2.79 -3.59 -11.69
CA SER A 75 -4.10 -3.30 -11.10
C SER A 75 -4.37 -4.18 -9.86
N GLN A 76 -3.66 -5.30 -9.74
CA GLN A 76 -3.82 -6.23 -8.61
C GLN A 76 -3.21 -5.69 -7.31
N LEU A 77 -2.30 -4.71 -7.36
CA LEU A 77 -1.67 -4.15 -6.16
C LEU A 77 -2.65 -3.42 -5.23
N ILE A 78 -3.76 -2.91 -5.75
CA ILE A 78 -4.82 -2.37 -4.91
C ILE A 78 -5.47 -3.46 -4.04
N TRP A 79 -5.63 -4.66 -4.58
CA TRP A 79 -6.14 -5.82 -3.84
C TRP A 79 -5.12 -6.37 -2.85
N SER A 80 -3.82 -6.29 -3.17
CA SER A 80 -2.76 -6.59 -2.22
C SER A 80 -2.80 -5.64 -1.02
N TYR A 81 -3.02 -4.34 -1.27
CA TYR A 81 -3.23 -3.35 -0.21
C TYR A 81 -4.47 -3.68 0.63
N ALA A 82 -5.61 -4.01 0.01
CA ALA A 82 -6.81 -4.43 0.71
C ALA A 82 -6.58 -5.66 1.61
N LYS A 83 -5.81 -6.65 1.12
CA LYS A 83 -5.41 -7.82 1.92
C LYS A 83 -4.56 -7.43 3.13
N VAL A 84 -3.65 -6.48 2.99
CA VAL A 84 -2.87 -5.98 4.14
C VAL A 84 -3.79 -5.34 5.17
N ILE A 85 -4.75 -4.51 4.76
CA ILE A 85 -5.74 -3.91 5.67
C ILE A 85 -6.54 -5.00 6.39
N GLU A 86 -7.07 -5.98 5.66
CA GLU A 86 -7.83 -7.11 6.22
C GLU A 86 -7.01 -7.91 7.24
N PHE A 87 -5.75 -8.14 6.91
CA PHE A 87 -4.85 -8.95 7.74
C PHE A 87 -4.42 -8.22 9.01
N THR A 88 -4.07 -6.92 8.91
CA THR A 88 -3.54 -6.14 10.02
C THR A 88 -4.62 -5.46 10.87
N ARG A 89 -5.83 -5.27 10.32
CA ARG A 89 -6.98 -4.61 10.98
C ARG A 89 -6.60 -3.29 11.68
N PRO A 90 -6.01 -2.33 10.97
CA PRO A 90 -5.59 -1.07 11.56
C PRO A 90 -6.80 -0.24 11.99
N ARG A 91 -6.62 0.70 12.92
CA ARG A 91 -7.66 1.67 13.30
C ARG A 91 -7.98 2.66 12.18
N ALA A 92 -7.01 2.92 11.31
CA ALA A 92 -7.17 3.78 10.14
C ALA A 92 -6.23 3.35 9.01
N PHE A 93 -6.57 3.72 7.78
CA PHE A 93 -5.65 3.59 6.66
C PHE A 93 -5.68 4.83 5.77
N ILE A 94 -4.57 5.08 5.09
CA ILE A 94 -4.43 6.13 4.07
C ILE A 94 -3.95 5.47 2.79
N MET A 95 -4.77 5.59 1.74
CA MET A 95 -4.41 5.14 0.41
C MET A 95 -4.22 6.35 -0.52
N GLU A 96 -2.99 6.55 -0.99
CA GLU A 96 -2.70 7.57 -2.00
C GLU A 96 -2.80 6.95 -3.39
N ASN A 97 -3.43 7.64 -4.32
CA ASN A 97 -3.44 7.23 -5.72
C ASN A 97 -3.82 8.40 -6.65
N VAL A 98 -3.73 8.16 -7.98
CA VAL A 98 -4.06 9.18 -8.97
C VAL A 98 -5.58 9.46 -9.01
N LYS A 99 -5.96 10.72 -9.29
CA LYS A 99 -7.37 11.16 -9.38
C LYS A 99 -8.22 10.28 -10.31
N ALA A 100 -7.62 9.75 -11.39
CA ALA A 100 -8.29 8.89 -12.36
C ALA A 100 -8.92 7.64 -11.70
N LEU A 101 -8.32 7.08 -10.66
CA LEU A 101 -8.88 5.94 -9.93
C LEU A 101 -10.27 6.26 -9.38
N GLY A 102 -10.47 7.44 -8.77
CA GLY A 102 -11.74 7.85 -8.18
C GLY A 102 -12.86 8.12 -9.18
N THR A 103 -12.54 8.22 -10.49
CA THR A 103 -13.53 8.44 -11.57
C THR A 103 -13.95 7.14 -12.25
N LEU A 104 -13.33 6.00 -11.91
CA LEU A 104 -13.66 4.70 -12.49
C LEU A 104 -14.96 4.15 -11.91
N LYS A 105 -15.82 3.59 -12.77
CA LYS A 105 -17.02 2.87 -12.33
C LYS A 105 -16.73 1.71 -11.33
N LYS A 106 -15.52 1.16 -11.38
CA LYS A 106 -15.06 0.10 -10.48
C LYS A 106 -14.58 0.65 -9.13
N TRP A 107 -14.36 1.95 -8.99
CA TRP A 107 -13.92 2.55 -7.73
C TRP A 107 -14.88 2.28 -6.58
N GLU A 108 -16.19 2.33 -6.84
CA GLU A 108 -17.19 2.04 -5.82
C GLU A 108 -16.99 0.65 -5.23
N LYS A 109 -16.78 -0.37 -6.07
CA LYS A 109 -16.52 -1.74 -5.62
C LYS A 109 -15.23 -1.87 -4.81
N ILE A 110 -14.17 -1.17 -5.23
CA ILE A 110 -12.89 -1.14 -4.51
C ILE A 110 -13.08 -0.47 -3.15
N ARG A 111 -13.77 0.67 -3.13
CA ARG A 111 -14.07 1.42 -1.91
C ARG A 111 -14.90 0.59 -0.94
N GLU A 112 -15.94 -0.05 -1.40
CA GLU A 112 -16.78 -0.96 -0.60
C GLU A 112 -15.94 -2.09 -0.01
N ALA A 113 -15.15 -2.78 -0.83
CA ALA A 113 -14.26 -3.84 -0.37
C ALA A 113 -13.21 -3.40 0.67
N LEU A 114 -12.81 -2.12 0.65
CA LEU A 114 -11.90 -1.55 1.65
C LEU A 114 -12.61 -1.11 2.95
N LEU A 115 -13.88 -0.70 2.87
CA LEU A 115 -14.64 -0.17 4.01
C LEU A 115 -15.43 -1.25 4.75
N GLU A 116 -15.72 -2.38 4.11
CA GLU A 116 -16.41 -3.53 4.72
C GLU A 116 -15.49 -4.45 5.54
N LYS A 117 -14.19 -4.17 5.59
CA LYS A 117 -13.14 -4.93 6.31
C LYS A 117 -12.80 -4.31 7.65
#